data_6103619b3937e8c0b6dfae5cc5cdc6c3
#
_entry.id   6103619b3937e8c0b6dfae5cc5cdc6c3
#
_cell.length_a   1.000
_cell.length_b   1.000
_cell.length_c   1.000
_cell.angle_alpha   90.00
_cell.angle_beta   90.00
_cell.angle_gamma   90.00
#
_symmetry.space_group_name_H-M   'P 1'
#
loop_
_entity.id
_entity.type
_entity.pdbx_description
1 polymer ?
#
loop_
_entity_poly.entity_id
_entity_poly.type
_entity_poly.pdbx_seq_one_letter_code
_entity_poly.pdbx_strand_id
1 'polypeptide(L)'
;ASNTDAAVPPSFGPAISLPYPEAREIVGPGRGRLSLTERLDRRETVVEVVRNLGAVELGDVSLTLRALGSETYTMPWQDPSFARSEARRLAAMRRPDWDVRVETRSRIAFDGPDYTFSAVIEAFENDGKIFERSWDERVARPGAAGLRAKDEEAATNKQQGCTL
;
A
#
# COMPACT_ATOMS: atom_id res chain seq x y z
N ALA A 1 -11.81 38.98 20.85
CA ALA A 1 -12.98 38.65 20.07
C ALA A 1 -12.83 37.23 19.61
N SER A 2 -13.47 36.29 20.32
CA SER A 2 -13.44 34.83 20.01
C SER A 2 -14.56 34.57 19.01
N ASN A 3 -14.19 34.19 17.80
CA ASN A 3 -15.14 33.75 16.79
C ASN A 3 -15.26 32.24 16.90
N THR A 4 -16.16 31.77 17.75
CA THR A 4 -16.61 30.38 17.83
C THR A 4 -17.82 30.23 16.91
N ASP A 5 -17.59 30.21 15.62
CA ASP A 5 -18.60 29.76 14.66
C ASP A 5 -18.56 28.22 14.67
N ALA A 6 -19.24 27.62 15.62
CA ALA A 6 -19.46 26.20 15.68
C ALA A 6 -20.39 25.83 14.51
N ALA A 7 -19.82 25.29 13.44
CA ALA A 7 -20.59 24.76 12.34
C ALA A 7 -21.57 23.72 12.89
N VAL A 8 -22.86 24.00 12.80
CA VAL A 8 -23.92 23.07 13.17
C VAL A 8 -23.76 21.83 12.27
N PRO A 9 -23.55 20.63 12.83
CA PRO A 9 -23.41 19.43 12.02
C PRO A 9 -24.67 19.24 11.16
N PRO A 10 -24.54 18.82 9.90
CA PRO A 10 -25.68 18.61 9.03
C PRO A 10 -26.64 17.61 9.68
N SER A 11 -27.91 18.00 9.79
CA SER A 11 -28.97 17.11 10.27
C SER A 11 -29.29 16.12 9.16
N PHE A 12 -28.88 14.88 9.32
CA PHE A 12 -29.31 13.80 8.46
C PHE A 12 -30.68 13.31 8.90
N GLY A 13 -31.56 13.09 7.94
CA GLY A 13 -32.85 12.41 8.21
C GLY A 13 -32.61 10.96 8.68
N PRO A 14 -33.67 10.25 9.12
CA PRO A 14 -33.55 8.86 9.53
C PRO A 14 -32.93 8.03 8.39
N ALA A 15 -32.02 7.13 8.74
CA ALA A 15 -31.38 6.25 7.80
C ALA A 15 -32.43 5.38 7.07
N ILE A 16 -32.48 5.46 5.76
CA ILE A 16 -33.35 4.62 4.93
C ILE A 16 -32.50 3.43 4.49
N SER A 17 -32.85 2.23 4.96
CA SER A 17 -32.25 1.01 4.45
C SER A 17 -32.88 0.69 3.10
N LEU A 18 -32.13 0.88 2.03
CA LEU A 18 -32.50 0.38 0.73
C LEU A 18 -32.15 -1.12 0.63
N PRO A 19 -32.93 -1.94 -0.09
CA PRO A 19 -32.55 -3.32 -0.35
C PRO A 19 -31.17 -3.35 -1.00
N TYR A 20 -30.34 -4.29 -0.58
CA TYR A 20 -28.98 -4.45 -1.12
C TYR A 20 -29.11 -4.82 -2.61
N PRO A 21 -28.41 -4.14 -3.53
CA PRO A 21 -28.47 -4.52 -4.94
C PRO A 21 -27.96 -5.95 -5.10
N GLU A 22 -28.66 -6.70 -5.94
CA GLU A 22 -28.29 -8.09 -6.22
C GLU A 22 -26.91 -8.13 -6.89
N ALA A 23 -25.91 -8.63 -6.18
CA ALA A 23 -24.57 -8.78 -6.70
C ALA A 23 -24.41 -10.16 -7.36
N ARG A 24 -23.92 -10.18 -8.60
CA ARG A 24 -23.61 -11.39 -9.33
C ARG A 24 -22.11 -11.48 -9.61
N GLU A 25 -21.49 -12.59 -9.23
CA GLU A 25 -20.12 -12.87 -9.59
C GLU A 25 -20.01 -13.25 -11.06
N ILE A 26 -19.21 -12.52 -11.86
CA ILE A 26 -19.06 -12.74 -13.30
C ILE A 26 -17.86 -13.63 -13.62
N VAL A 27 -16.79 -13.50 -12.89
CA VAL A 27 -15.53 -14.22 -13.13
C VAL A 27 -15.20 -15.01 -11.90
N GLY A 28 -15.58 -16.27 -11.88
CA GLY A 28 -15.30 -17.26 -10.86
C GLY A 28 -14.84 -16.80 -9.46
N PRO A 29 -14.85 -17.61 -8.46
CA PRO A 29 -14.54 -17.17 -7.10
C PRO A 29 -13.17 -16.50 -7.06
N GLY A 30 -13.12 -15.37 -6.38
CA GLY A 30 -11.87 -14.68 -6.11
C GLY A 30 -10.82 -15.67 -5.60
N ARG A 31 -9.59 -15.55 -6.07
CA ARG A 31 -8.51 -16.44 -5.67
C ARG A 31 -7.46 -15.68 -4.88
N GLY A 32 -7.14 -16.20 -3.71
CA GLY A 32 -5.99 -15.75 -2.93
C GLY A 32 -4.84 -16.75 -3.04
N ARG A 33 -3.62 -16.25 -3.00
CA ARG A 33 -2.42 -17.07 -2.86
C ARG A 33 -1.54 -16.46 -1.77
N LEU A 34 -1.10 -17.29 -0.85
CA LEU A 34 -0.05 -17.00 0.10
C LEU A 34 1.12 -17.90 -0.21
N SER A 35 2.29 -17.35 -0.43
CA SER A 35 3.53 -18.11 -0.58
C SER A 35 4.61 -17.58 0.34
N LEU A 36 5.41 -18.50 0.87
CA LEU A 36 6.62 -18.22 1.62
C LEU A 36 7.79 -18.85 0.88
N THR A 37 8.82 -18.07 0.62
CA THR A 37 10.02 -18.50 -0.10
C THR A 37 11.25 -18.10 0.70
N GLU A 38 12.12 -19.05 0.97
CA GLU A 38 13.45 -18.79 1.52
C GLU A 38 14.46 -18.69 0.38
N ARG A 39 15.12 -17.55 0.27
CA ARG A 39 16.18 -17.29 -0.71
C ARG A 39 17.53 -17.46 -0.02
N LEU A 40 18.12 -18.64 -0.16
CA LEU A 40 19.37 -19.02 0.50
C LEU A 40 20.56 -18.19 0.01
N ASP A 41 20.58 -17.85 -1.27
CA ASP A 41 21.61 -17.03 -1.91
C ASP A 41 21.66 -15.61 -1.35
N ARG A 42 20.50 -15.05 -0.98
CA ARG A 42 20.35 -13.71 -0.41
C ARG A 42 20.14 -13.68 1.09
N ARG A 43 19.99 -14.86 1.70
CA ARG A 43 19.66 -15.01 3.13
C ARG A 43 18.46 -14.18 3.54
N GLU A 44 17.36 -14.33 2.80
CA GLU A 44 16.12 -13.60 3.06
C GLU A 44 14.90 -14.52 2.95
N THR A 45 13.87 -14.20 3.73
CA THR A 45 12.55 -14.81 3.61
C THR A 45 11.64 -13.82 2.88
N VAL A 46 10.91 -14.32 1.89
CA VAL A 46 9.93 -13.55 1.12
C VAL A 46 8.55 -14.15 1.33
N VAL A 47 7.61 -13.35 1.79
CA VAL A 47 6.19 -13.69 1.86
C VAL A 47 5.46 -12.90 0.78
N GLU A 48 4.74 -13.61 -0.08
CA GLU A 48 3.91 -13.00 -1.12
C GLU A 48 2.44 -13.32 -0.87
N VAL A 49 1.62 -12.30 -0.84
CA VAL A 49 0.16 -12.39 -0.72
C VAL A 49 -0.46 -11.84 -1.98
N VAL A 50 -1.20 -12.66 -2.71
CA VAL A 50 -1.96 -12.23 -3.89
C VAL A 50 -3.44 -12.37 -3.58
N ARG A 51 -4.21 -11.31 -3.82
CA ARG A 51 -5.66 -11.29 -3.65
C ARG A 51 -6.29 -10.88 -4.97
N ASN A 52 -7.10 -11.77 -5.52
CA ASN A 52 -7.95 -11.48 -6.66
C ASN A 52 -9.39 -11.65 -6.18
N LEU A 53 -10.08 -10.56 -5.97
CA LEU A 53 -11.47 -10.57 -5.51
C LEU A 53 -12.47 -10.91 -6.63
N GLY A 54 -11.95 -11.22 -7.83
CA GLY A 54 -12.79 -11.50 -9.00
C GLY A 54 -13.41 -10.21 -9.57
N ALA A 55 -14.47 -10.39 -10.32
CA ALA A 55 -15.31 -9.31 -10.82
C ALA A 55 -16.74 -9.56 -10.34
N VAL A 56 -17.40 -8.52 -9.86
CA VAL A 56 -18.76 -8.52 -9.35
C VAL A 56 -19.61 -7.58 -10.20
N GLU A 57 -20.73 -8.05 -10.69
CA GLU A 57 -21.73 -7.23 -11.38
C GLU A 57 -22.86 -6.85 -10.43
N LEU A 58 -23.17 -5.57 -10.39
CA LEU A 58 -24.34 -5.02 -9.74
C LEU A 58 -25.38 -4.74 -10.83
N GLY A 59 -26.31 -5.70 -11.03
CA GLY A 59 -27.24 -5.73 -12.15
C GLY A 59 -28.13 -4.49 -12.26
N ASP A 60 -28.67 -4.04 -11.12
CA ASP A 60 -29.59 -2.89 -11.05
C ASP A 60 -29.00 -1.58 -11.59
N VAL A 61 -27.66 -1.45 -11.55
CA VAL A 61 -26.93 -0.25 -11.97
C VAL A 61 -25.97 -0.51 -13.12
N SER A 62 -26.00 -1.73 -13.69
CA SER A 62 -25.11 -2.17 -14.77
C SER A 62 -23.62 -1.86 -14.49
N LEU A 63 -23.19 -2.09 -13.25
CA LEU A 63 -21.85 -1.76 -12.79
C LEU A 63 -21.05 -3.03 -12.52
N THR A 64 -19.92 -3.17 -13.18
CA THR A 64 -18.93 -4.21 -12.88
C THR A 64 -17.83 -3.63 -11.99
N LEU A 65 -17.56 -4.30 -10.88
CA LEU A 65 -16.46 -4.00 -9.95
C LEU A 65 -15.38 -5.06 -10.06
N ARG A 66 -14.11 -4.65 -10.04
CA ARG A 66 -12.96 -5.54 -10.03
C ARG A 66 -11.91 -5.03 -9.06
N ALA A 67 -11.34 -5.92 -8.25
CA ALA A 67 -10.25 -5.58 -7.36
C ALA A 67 -9.17 -6.67 -7.35
N LEU A 68 -7.93 -6.23 -7.52
CA LEU A 68 -6.73 -7.07 -7.49
C LEU A 68 -5.73 -6.44 -6.51
N GLY A 69 -4.95 -7.29 -5.84
CA GLY A 69 -3.89 -6.81 -4.98
C GLY A 69 -2.77 -7.84 -4.83
N SER A 70 -1.54 -7.36 -4.70
CA SER A 70 -0.41 -8.15 -4.26
C SER A 70 0.39 -7.41 -3.23
N GLU A 71 0.92 -8.15 -2.27
CA GLU A 71 1.82 -7.66 -1.23
C GLU A 71 3.02 -8.60 -1.18
N THR A 72 4.20 -8.03 -1.08
CA THR A 72 5.45 -8.77 -0.92
C THR A 72 6.18 -8.23 0.29
N TYR A 73 6.46 -9.10 1.24
CA TYR A 73 7.25 -8.80 2.43
C TYR A 73 8.59 -9.52 2.31
N THR A 74 9.68 -8.79 2.45
CA THR A 74 11.03 -9.36 2.42
C THR A 74 11.71 -9.06 3.74
N MET A 75 12.22 -10.11 4.37
CA MET A 75 12.90 -10.02 5.64
C MET A 75 14.29 -10.66 5.54
N PRO A 76 15.37 -9.88 5.62
CA PRO A 76 16.73 -10.40 5.70
C PRO A 76 16.93 -11.16 7.01
N TRP A 77 17.62 -12.32 6.95
CA TRP A 77 17.83 -13.15 8.14
C TRP A 77 18.82 -12.55 9.14
N GLN A 78 19.79 -11.82 8.64
CA GLN A 78 20.87 -11.27 9.48
C GLN A 78 20.42 -10.02 10.25
N ASP A 79 19.58 -9.21 9.64
CA ASP A 79 19.15 -7.96 10.24
C ASP A 79 17.73 -7.59 9.78
N PRO A 80 16.71 -7.83 10.63
CA PRO A 80 15.32 -7.47 10.33
C PRO A 80 15.10 -5.96 10.20
N SER A 81 16.06 -5.11 10.61
CA SER A 81 15.96 -3.65 10.41
C SER A 81 16.09 -3.21 8.95
N PHE A 82 16.38 -4.14 8.04
CA PHE A 82 16.33 -3.93 6.59
C PHE A 82 15.12 -4.63 5.92
N ALA A 83 14.10 -4.95 6.70
CA ALA A 83 12.86 -5.48 6.15
C ALA A 83 12.19 -4.45 5.22
N ARG A 84 11.51 -4.96 4.21
CA ARG A 84 10.76 -4.13 3.25
C ARG A 84 9.45 -4.78 2.88
N SER A 85 8.46 -3.95 2.57
CA SER A 85 7.22 -4.40 1.97
C SER A 85 6.90 -3.60 0.72
N GLU A 86 6.33 -4.27 -0.26
CA GLU A 86 5.83 -3.68 -1.50
C GLU A 86 4.38 -4.10 -1.67
N ALA A 87 3.51 -3.16 -2.04
CA ALA A 87 2.12 -3.45 -2.32
C ALA A 87 1.71 -2.85 -3.67
N ARG A 88 0.87 -3.59 -4.39
CA ARG A 88 0.21 -3.13 -5.61
C ARG A 88 -1.28 -3.39 -5.49
N ARG A 89 -2.09 -2.43 -5.92
CA ARG A 89 -3.54 -2.54 -5.93
C ARG A 89 -4.06 -2.04 -7.26
N LEU A 90 -5.11 -2.69 -7.72
CA LEU A 90 -5.93 -2.24 -8.83
C LEU A 90 -7.39 -2.32 -8.37
N ALA A 91 -8.11 -1.22 -8.53
CA ALA A 91 -9.56 -1.16 -8.41
C ALA A 91 -10.13 -0.61 -9.71
N ALA A 92 -11.10 -1.29 -10.28
CA ALA A 92 -11.74 -0.89 -11.52
C ALA A 92 -13.25 -0.95 -11.40
N MET A 93 -13.91 0.00 -12.05
CA MET A 93 -15.35 0.10 -12.16
C MET A 93 -15.70 0.32 -13.62
N ARG A 94 -16.66 -0.44 -14.13
CA ARG A 94 -17.06 -0.37 -15.53
C ARG A 94 -18.58 -0.36 -15.68
N ARG A 95 -19.05 0.52 -16.54
CA ARG A 95 -20.39 0.56 -17.11
C ARG A 95 -20.30 0.49 -18.65
N PRO A 96 -21.41 0.32 -19.39
CA PRO A 96 -21.37 0.24 -20.86
C PRO A 96 -20.69 1.42 -21.56
N ASP A 97 -20.82 2.61 -20.98
CA ASP A 97 -20.33 3.88 -21.51
C ASP A 97 -19.20 4.50 -20.67
N TRP A 98 -18.69 3.79 -19.69
CA TRP A 98 -17.75 4.35 -18.73
C TRP A 98 -16.86 3.27 -18.12
N ASP A 99 -15.55 3.46 -18.15
CA ASP A 99 -14.54 2.56 -17.57
C ASP A 99 -13.53 3.39 -16.80
N VAL A 100 -13.39 3.15 -15.51
CA VAL A 100 -12.37 3.79 -14.68
C VAL A 100 -11.59 2.76 -13.90
N ARG A 101 -10.31 3.03 -13.72
CA ARG A 101 -9.45 2.23 -12.86
C ARG A 101 -8.49 3.11 -12.07
N VAL A 102 -8.17 2.65 -10.89
CA VAL A 102 -7.14 3.22 -10.04
C VAL A 102 -6.08 2.16 -9.78
N GLU A 103 -4.84 2.50 -10.03
CA GLU A 103 -3.68 1.68 -9.74
C GLU A 103 -2.84 2.35 -8.66
N THR A 104 -2.43 1.57 -7.67
CA THR A 104 -1.52 2.05 -6.63
C THR A 104 -0.33 1.13 -6.49
N ARG A 105 0.83 1.73 -6.25
CA ARG A 105 2.06 1.03 -5.86
C ARG A 105 2.61 1.73 -4.64
N SER A 106 2.99 0.96 -3.64
CA SER A 106 3.65 1.52 -2.46
C SER A 106 4.77 0.61 -1.99
N ARG A 107 5.75 1.23 -1.38
CA ARG A 107 6.88 0.55 -0.76
C ARG A 107 7.16 1.19 0.59
N ILE A 108 7.37 0.33 1.58
CA ILE A 108 7.90 0.71 2.88
C ILE A 108 9.17 -0.11 3.08
N ALA A 109 10.24 0.55 3.49
CA ALA A 109 11.48 -0.12 3.84
C ALA A 109 12.05 0.48 5.12
N PHE A 110 12.79 -0.35 5.84
CA PHE A 110 13.63 0.11 6.93
C PHE A 110 15.03 0.38 6.36
N ASP A 111 15.60 1.50 6.75
CA ASP A 111 16.94 1.91 6.38
C ASP A 111 17.68 2.29 7.67
N GLY A 112 18.00 1.24 8.46
CA GLY A 112 18.59 1.44 9.80
C GLY A 112 17.68 2.23 10.73
N PRO A 113 18.02 3.52 11.00
CA PRO A 113 17.27 4.34 11.96
C PRO A 113 15.95 4.91 11.42
N ASP A 114 15.69 4.78 10.14
CA ASP A 114 14.55 5.44 9.48
C ASP A 114 13.63 4.45 8.77
N TYR A 115 12.38 4.87 8.60
CA TYR A 115 11.46 4.30 7.63
C TYR A 115 11.50 5.13 6.35
N THR A 116 11.59 4.47 5.21
CA THR A 116 11.35 5.10 3.91
C THR A 116 10.01 4.64 3.37
N PHE A 117 9.22 5.56 2.90
CA PHE A 117 7.92 5.31 2.27
C PHE A 117 7.91 5.95 0.90
N SER A 118 7.58 5.17 -0.12
CA SER A 118 7.28 5.70 -1.44
C SER A 118 5.94 5.14 -1.92
N ALA A 119 5.16 5.97 -2.60
CA ALA A 119 3.90 5.54 -3.17
C ALA A 119 3.59 6.32 -4.44
N VAL A 120 2.83 5.69 -5.33
CA VAL A 120 2.21 6.33 -6.48
C VAL A 120 0.78 5.85 -6.61
N ILE A 121 -0.11 6.76 -6.94
CA ILE A 121 -1.48 6.49 -7.34
C ILE A 121 -1.71 7.05 -8.73
N GLU A 122 -2.28 6.25 -9.61
CA GLU A 122 -2.65 6.61 -10.97
C GLU A 122 -4.13 6.31 -11.17
N ALA A 123 -4.87 7.23 -11.77
CA ALA A 123 -6.26 7.00 -12.15
C ALA A 123 -6.43 7.19 -13.65
N PHE A 124 -7.27 6.35 -14.22
CA PHE A 124 -7.54 6.30 -15.65
C PHE A 124 -9.04 6.32 -15.88
N GLU A 125 -9.44 7.00 -16.94
CA GLU A 125 -10.76 6.92 -17.53
C GLU A 125 -10.61 6.44 -18.96
N ASN A 126 -11.23 5.31 -19.27
CA ASN A 126 -10.97 4.54 -20.48
C ASN A 126 -9.45 4.25 -20.60
N ASP A 127 -8.81 4.65 -21.69
CA ASP A 127 -7.37 4.48 -21.88
C ASP A 127 -6.54 5.71 -21.47
N GLY A 128 -7.19 6.81 -21.07
CA GLY A 128 -6.55 8.06 -20.69
C GLY A 128 -6.17 8.10 -19.21
N LYS A 129 -4.92 8.45 -18.89
CA LYS A 129 -4.54 8.76 -17.51
C LYS A 129 -5.05 10.16 -17.16
N ILE A 130 -5.92 10.24 -16.14
CA ILE A 130 -6.56 11.48 -15.69
C ILE A 130 -5.98 12.04 -14.39
N PHE A 131 -5.26 11.20 -13.65
CA PHE A 131 -4.66 11.63 -12.38
C PHE A 131 -3.41 10.83 -12.07
N GLU A 132 -2.42 11.51 -11.48
CA GLU A 132 -1.24 10.89 -10.89
C GLU A 132 -0.80 11.69 -9.67
N ARG A 133 -0.41 10.97 -8.62
CA ARG A 133 0.24 11.56 -7.46
C ARG A 133 1.26 10.59 -6.89
N SER A 134 2.41 11.12 -6.50
CA SER A 134 3.47 10.36 -5.84
C SER A 134 3.82 10.96 -4.48
N TRP A 135 4.37 10.12 -3.63
CA TRP A 135 4.90 10.46 -2.31
C TRP A 135 6.25 9.77 -2.15
N ASP A 136 7.16 10.46 -1.51
CA ASP A 136 8.45 9.94 -1.09
C ASP A 136 8.78 10.58 0.27
N GLU A 137 8.76 9.78 1.31
CA GLU A 137 8.84 10.25 2.68
C GLU A 137 9.87 9.44 3.46
N ARG A 138 10.56 10.12 4.36
CA ARG A 138 11.49 9.51 5.31
C ARG A 138 11.10 9.90 6.73
N VAL A 139 10.89 8.92 7.58
CA VAL A 139 10.40 9.12 8.95
C VAL A 139 11.34 8.43 9.93
N ALA A 140 11.82 9.16 10.92
CA ALA A 140 12.67 8.60 11.95
C ALA A 140 11.95 7.51 12.76
N ARG A 141 12.59 6.37 12.93
CA ARG A 141 12.05 5.27 13.73
C ARG A 141 12.05 5.63 15.21
N PRO A 142 10.92 5.55 15.92
CA PRO A 142 10.90 5.77 17.37
C PRO A 142 11.83 4.78 18.08
N GLY A 143 12.69 5.28 18.99
CA GLY A 143 13.65 4.46 19.74
C GLY A 143 14.96 4.13 19.00
N ALA A 144 15.14 4.57 17.76
CA ALA A 144 16.38 4.32 16.98
C ALA A 144 17.55 5.27 17.33
N ALA A 145 17.39 6.16 18.30
CA ALA A 145 18.47 7.05 18.73
C ALA A 145 19.77 6.30 19.10
N GLY A 146 19.66 5.09 19.66
CA GLY A 146 20.81 4.23 19.96
C GLY A 146 21.44 3.56 18.73
N LEU A 147 20.75 3.47 17.61
CA LEU A 147 21.30 2.91 16.37
C LEU A 147 22.15 3.95 15.63
N ARG A 148 21.71 5.21 15.61
CA ARG A 148 22.49 6.33 15.01
C ARG A 148 23.84 6.53 15.70
N ALA A 149 23.87 6.42 17.04
CA ALA A 149 25.11 6.53 17.79
C ALA A 149 26.12 5.42 17.46
N LYS A 150 25.66 4.20 17.21
CA LYS A 150 26.54 3.07 16.83
C LYS A 150 27.09 3.20 15.42
N ASP A 151 26.32 3.73 14.50
CA ASP A 151 26.75 3.94 13.11
C ASP A 151 27.77 5.07 13.02
N GLU A 152 27.62 6.15 13.81
CA GLU A 152 28.59 7.23 13.90
C GLU A 152 29.89 6.77 14.57
N GLU A 153 29.81 5.95 15.62
CA GLU A 153 30.98 5.39 16.29
C GLU A 153 31.73 4.39 15.39
N ALA A 154 31.01 3.57 14.62
CA ALA A 154 31.62 2.67 13.66
C ALA A 154 32.29 3.40 12.48
N ALA A 155 31.70 4.50 12.02
CA ALA A 155 32.28 5.36 10.98
C ALA A 155 33.55 6.07 11.45
N THR A 156 33.54 6.56 12.69
CA THR A 156 34.69 7.24 13.30
C THR A 156 35.87 6.28 13.54
N ASN A 157 35.56 5.05 13.95
CA ASN A 157 36.60 4.04 14.21
C ASN A 157 37.26 3.52 12.93
N LYS A 158 36.53 3.51 11.78
CA LYS A 158 37.08 3.19 10.45
C LYS A 158 38.06 4.27 9.94
N GLN A 159 37.85 5.53 10.30
CA GLN A 159 38.74 6.62 9.91
C GLN A 159 40.04 6.65 10.74
N GLN A 160 40.02 6.17 11.97
CA GLN A 160 41.20 6.13 12.83
C GLN A 160 42.11 4.91 12.60
N GLY A 161 41.58 3.87 11.94
CA GLY A 161 42.34 2.64 11.62
C GLY A 161 43.16 2.65 10.32
N CYS A 162 43.20 3.77 9.60
CA CYS A 162 43.92 3.88 8.32
C CYS A 162 45.13 4.83 8.37
N THR A 163 45.84 4.82 9.50
CA THR A 163 47.13 5.52 9.62
C THR A 163 48.17 4.53 10.11
N LEU A 164 48.80 3.83 9.18
CA LEU A 164 50.11 3.20 9.28
C LEU A 164 50.80 3.29 7.91
#